data_14d7b354ff8b0d1497f47c188521cb47
#
_entry.id   14d7b354ff8b0d1497f47c188521cb47
#
_cell.length_a   1.000
_cell.length_b   1.000
_cell.length_c   1.000
_cell.angle_alpha   90.00
_cell.angle_beta   90.00
_cell.angle_gamma   90.00
#
_symmetry.space_group_name_H-M   'P 1'
#
loop_
_entity.id
_entity.type
_entity.pdbx_description
1 polymer ?
#
loop_
_entity_poly.entity_id
_entity_poly.type
_entity_poly.pdbx_seq_one_letter_code
_entity_poly.pdbx_strand_id
1 'polypeptide(L)'
;MDLHGGNIYRLQREGKDNLLDYSSNINPLGVPEKFKERVINSFHILEKYPDPEYVELRENIAKYNGVKLENIVVGNGATEILFLHMKAMKPKKTLIVAPAFAEYKRALDTIESEILYYPLLEENSWNLDVENFLKELPQCDLVVICNPNNPTGSFIPLEKIERINSELEKRGIKLFIDEAFIEFVEDWENQTAILLKSKNIFIMRALTKFFAVPGVRLGYGITFDSEVLKKMESYKEPWSVNSFAELAGKTMLWDSEYIETTEKWITEEKKWFFEESQKIENIRTYKTNVNFVLVKLLKYNSSYVREKMIEKDVVVRDASNFQYLNESYIRLAIKNRENNIKVLKALEEVMRWKHLC
;
A
#
# COMPACT_ATOMS: atom_id res chain seq x y z
N MET A 1 -6.86 18.91 5.59
CA MET A 1 -7.12 17.75 4.71
C MET A 1 -6.33 16.56 5.25
N ASP A 2 -6.97 15.40 5.41
CA ASP A 2 -6.27 14.20 5.92
C ASP A 2 -5.32 13.68 4.84
N LEU A 3 -4.05 13.47 5.21
CA LEU A 3 -3.04 12.91 4.31
C LEU A 3 -3.31 11.44 3.96
N HIS A 4 -4.05 10.72 4.81
CA HIS A 4 -4.32 9.29 4.69
C HIS A 4 -5.81 8.98 4.80
N GLY A 5 -6.23 7.82 4.29
CA GLY A 5 -7.53 7.22 4.58
C GLY A 5 -7.55 6.53 5.95
N GLY A 6 -8.73 6.09 6.40
CA GLY A 6 -8.91 5.37 7.66
C GLY A 6 -9.05 6.27 8.90
N ASN A 7 -9.05 7.59 8.76
CA ASN A 7 -9.29 8.50 9.89
C ASN A 7 -10.79 8.75 10.09
N ILE A 8 -11.51 7.72 10.57
CA ILE A 8 -12.94 7.82 10.90
C ILE A 8 -13.19 8.40 12.30
N TYR A 9 -12.16 8.43 13.15
CA TYR A 9 -12.28 8.84 14.56
C TYR A 9 -12.80 10.27 14.74
N ARG A 10 -12.52 11.17 13.82
CA ARG A 10 -13.06 12.53 13.86
C ARG A 10 -14.57 12.51 13.67
N LEU A 11 -15.06 11.77 12.68
CA LEU A 11 -16.49 11.64 12.40
C LEU A 11 -17.21 10.91 13.53
N GLN A 12 -16.58 9.91 14.16
CA GLN A 12 -17.13 9.24 15.34
C GLN A 12 -17.26 10.20 16.53
N ARG A 13 -16.28 11.08 16.77
CA ARG A 13 -16.39 12.13 17.80
C ARG A 13 -17.48 13.16 17.49
N GLU A 14 -17.87 13.31 16.23
CA GLU A 14 -19.01 14.13 15.76
C GLU A 14 -20.35 13.38 15.79
N GLY A 15 -20.39 12.15 16.37
CA GLY A 15 -21.61 11.33 16.56
C GLY A 15 -21.98 10.44 15.38
N LYS A 16 -21.06 10.16 14.46
CA LYS A 16 -21.29 9.26 13.33
C LYS A 16 -20.63 7.90 13.58
N ASP A 17 -21.38 6.94 14.13
CA ASP A 17 -20.82 5.65 14.57
C ASP A 17 -20.89 4.53 13.51
N ASN A 18 -21.86 4.56 12.60
CA ASN A 18 -22.13 3.48 11.64
C ASN A 18 -21.59 3.77 10.22
N LEU A 19 -20.33 4.19 10.15
CA LEU A 19 -19.72 4.59 8.88
C LEU A 19 -19.17 3.39 8.09
N LEU A 20 -19.47 3.31 6.80
CA LEU A 20 -18.77 2.46 5.85
C LEU A 20 -17.47 3.15 5.40
N ASP A 21 -16.34 2.72 5.96
CA ASP A 21 -15.04 3.29 5.61
C ASP A 21 -14.48 2.72 4.30
N TYR A 22 -14.69 3.42 3.20
CA TYR A 22 -14.09 3.15 1.89
C TYR A 22 -12.83 3.99 1.61
N SER A 23 -12.37 4.74 2.60
CA SER A 23 -11.12 5.50 2.51
C SER A 23 -9.88 4.65 2.82
N SER A 24 -10.05 3.54 3.55
CA SER A 24 -8.99 2.59 3.92
C SER A 24 -9.09 1.27 3.15
N ASN A 25 -7.97 0.84 2.60
CA ASN A 25 -7.89 -0.35 1.74
C ASN A 25 -7.60 -1.61 2.57
N ILE A 26 -8.49 -1.95 3.49
CA ILE A 26 -8.36 -3.10 4.38
C ILE A 26 -9.24 -4.24 3.89
N ASN A 27 -8.72 -5.46 3.93
CA ASN A 27 -9.43 -6.68 3.57
C ASN A 27 -10.74 -6.80 4.37
N PRO A 28 -11.91 -6.96 3.73
CA PRO A 28 -13.20 -7.04 4.40
C PRO A 28 -13.44 -8.35 5.15
N LEU A 29 -12.62 -9.37 4.96
CA LEU A 29 -12.71 -10.62 5.73
C LEU A 29 -12.39 -10.40 7.21
N GLY A 30 -11.75 -9.25 7.54
CA GLY A 30 -11.38 -8.94 8.91
C GLY A 30 -10.15 -9.71 9.39
N VAL A 31 -9.88 -9.63 10.68
CA VAL A 31 -8.71 -10.29 11.31
C VAL A 31 -8.84 -11.80 11.21
N PRO A 32 -7.79 -12.54 10.75
CA PRO A 32 -7.81 -13.99 10.66
C PRO A 32 -8.18 -14.67 11.99
N GLU A 33 -9.08 -15.65 11.96
CA GLU A 33 -9.60 -16.27 13.19
C GLU A 33 -8.50 -17.00 13.98
N LYS A 34 -7.62 -17.72 13.28
CA LYS A 34 -6.46 -18.37 13.91
C LYS A 34 -5.56 -17.39 14.66
N PHE A 35 -5.42 -16.17 14.14
CA PHE A 35 -4.66 -15.14 14.82
C PHE A 35 -5.38 -14.61 16.06
N LYS A 36 -6.71 -14.39 16.01
CA LYS A 36 -7.50 -13.99 17.18
C LYS A 36 -7.39 -15.01 18.31
N GLU A 37 -7.58 -16.30 18.02
CA GLU A 37 -7.45 -17.39 18.99
C GLU A 37 -6.04 -17.42 19.57
N ARG A 38 -5.01 -17.24 18.74
CA ARG A 38 -3.62 -17.22 19.19
C ARG A 38 -3.35 -16.06 20.13
N VAL A 39 -3.87 -14.87 19.85
CA VAL A 39 -3.75 -13.69 20.73
C VAL A 39 -4.41 -13.95 22.08
N ILE A 40 -5.66 -14.45 22.09
CA ILE A 40 -6.41 -14.74 23.31
C ILE A 40 -5.63 -15.71 24.22
N ASN A 41 -4.99 -16.71 23.66
CA ASN A 41 -4.24 -17.73 24.39
C ASN A 41 -2.79 -17.34 24.71
N SER A 42 -2.35 -16.14 24.33
CA SER A 42 -0.93 -15.75 24.43
C SER A 42 -0.69 -14.45 25.21
N PHE A 43 -1.63 -13.99 26.04
CA PHE A 43 -1.43 -12.74 26.83
C PHE A 43 -0.20 -12.76 27.74
N HIS A 44 0.25 -13.94 28.16
CA HIS A 44 1.47 -14.13 28.97
C HIS A 44 2.75 -13.64 28.28
N ILE A 45 2.74 -13.49 26.92
CA ILE A 45 3.87 -12.94 26.17
C ILE A 45 4.16 -11.49 26.52
N LEU A 46 3.17 -10.76 27.05
CA LEU A 46 3.31 -9.35 27.45
C LEU A 46 4.11 -9.15 28.72
N GLU A 47 4.41 -10.22 29.47
CA GLU A 47 5.22 -10.18 30.67
C GLU A 47 6.73 -10.02 30.37
N LYS A 48 7.12 -10.15 29.11
CA LYS A 48 8.51 -10.07 28.64
C LYS A 48 8.64 -9.07 27.48
N TYR A 49 9.82 -8.49 27.36
CA TYR A 49 10.17 -7.78 26.14
C TYR A 49 10.14 -8.73 24.93
N PRO A 50 9.78 -8.23 23.74
CA PRO A 50 9.96 -9.00 22.50
C PRO A 50 11.43 -9.41 22.30
N ASP A 51 11.68 -10.44 21.48
CA ASP A 51 13.04 -10.78 21.06
C ASP A 51 13.66 -9.59 20.30
N PRO A 52 14.77 -8.99 20.80
CA PRO A 52 15.39 -7.85 20.14
C PRO A 52 15.93 -8.15 18.74
N GLU A 53 16.22 -9.42 18.44
CA GLU A 53 16.70 -9.90 17.14
C GLU A 53 15.55 -10.38 16.22
N TYR A 54 14.34 -10.63 16.79
CA TYR A 54 13.16 -11.13 16.07
C TYR A 54 13.46 -12.38 15.23
N VAL A 55 14.30 -13.30 15.73
CA VAL A 55 14.81 -14.45 14.97
C VAL A 55 13.66 -15.26 14.37
N GLU A 56 12.75 -15.75 15.22
CA GLU A 56 11.63 -16.59 14.75
C GLU A 56 10.68 -15.84 13.79
N LEU A 57 10.41 -14.55 14.04
CA LEU A 57 9.60 -13.73 13.13
C LEU A 57 10.28 -13.59 11.76
N ARG A 58 11.57 -13.28 11.74
CA ARG A 58 12.35 -13.12 10.50
C ARG A 58 12.46 -14.44 9.74
N GLU A 59 12.61 -15.58 10.43
CA GLU A 59 12.59 -16.92 9.81
C GLU A 59 11.26 -17.22 9.13
N ASN A 60 10.14 -16.91 9.78
CA ASN A 60 8.81 -17.09 9.17
C ASN A 60 8.61 -16.21 7.95
N ILE A 61 8.99 -14.93 8.02
CA ILE A 61 8.92 -14.00 6.88
C ILE A 61 9.86 -14.45 5.76
N ALA A 62 11.08 -14.88 6.08
CA ALA A 62 12.06 -15.36 5.10
C ALA A 62 11.53 -16.59 4.35
N LYS A 63 10.98 -17.56 5.07
CA LYS A 63 10.37 -18.77 4.51
C LYS A 63 9.18 -18.44 3.61
N TYR A 64 8.29 -17.53 4.05
CA TYR A 64 7.12 -17.07 3.26
C TYR A 64 7.54 -16.44 1.93
N ASN A 65 8.66 -15.72 1.92
CA ASN A 65 9.17 -15.01 0.73
C ASN A 65 10.24 -15.80 -0.06
N GLY A 66 10.60 -17.01 0.35
CA GLY A 66 11.62 -17.82 -0.32
C GLY A 66 13.03 -17.19 -0.29
N VAL A 67 13.35 -16.46 0.77
CA VAL A 67 14.66 -15.79 0.97
C VAL A 67 15.33 -16.28 2.26
N LYS A 68 16.54 -15.79 2.54
CA LYS A 68 17.24 -16.12 3.79
C LYS A 68 16.92 -15.09 4.89
N LEU A 69 17.06 -15.50 6.14
CA LEU A 69 16.86 -14.66 7.31
C LEU A 69 17.70 -13.38 7.27
N GLU A 70 18.94 -13.47 6.81
CA GLU A 70 19.84 -12.33 6.65
C GLU A 70 19.41 -11.29 5.60
N ASN A 71 18.35 -11.57 4.83
CA ASN A 71 17.78 -10.61 3.88
C ASN A 71 16.62 -9.79 4.46
N ILE A 72 16.18 -10.07 5.71
CA ILE A 72 14.96 -9.51 6.30
C ILE A 72 15.29 -8.50 7.39
N VAL A 73 14.63 -7.35 7.34
CA VAL A 73 14.49 -6.39 8.45
C VAL A 73 13.01 -6.20 8.77
N VAL A 74 12.64 -6.29 10.05
CA VAL A 74 11.24 -6.11 10.50
C VAL A 74 11.07 -4.76 11.18
N GLY A 75 9.85 -4.20 11.14
CA GLY A 75 9.56 -2.90 11.73
C GLY A 75 8.11 -2.74 12.20
N ASN A 76 7.86 -1.72 12.99
CA ASN A 76 6.57 -1.29 13.50
C ASN A 76 5.69 -0.72 12.37
N GLY A 77 5.26 -1.59 11.47
CA GLY A 77 4.64 -1.27 10.19
C GLY A 77 5.67 -0.90 9.12
N ALA A 78 5.24 -0.95 7.86
CA ALA A 78 6.08 -0.61 6.71
C ALA A 78 6.59 0.84 6.75
N THR A 79 5.90 1.73 7.45
CA THR A 79 6.34 3.13 7.60
C THR A 79 7.67 3.23 8.34
N GLU A 80 7.89 2.47 9.42
CA GLU A 80 9.20 2.44 10.08
C GLU A 80 10.30 1.96 9.13
N ILE A 81 10.03 0.89 8.35
CA ILE A 81 10.98 0.37 7.36
C ILE A 81 11.34 1.44 6.32
N LEU A 82 10.36 2.20 5.83
CA LEU A 82 10.58 3.31 4.90
C LEU A 82 11.53 4.35 5.49
N PHE A 83 11.24 4.85 6.69
CA PHE A 83 12.06 5.88 7.35
C PHE A 83 13.46 5.38 7.67
N LEU A 84 13.59 4.14 8.16
CA LEU A 84 14.89 3.50 8.41
C LEU A 84 15.72 3.37 7.14
N HIS A 85 15.10 2.93 6.03
CA HIS A 85 15.80 2.81 4.75
C HIS A 85 16.30 4.18 4.25
N MET A 86 15.45 5.21 4.26
CA MET A 86 15.85 6.55 3.84
C MET A 86 16.97 7.11 4.72
N LYS A 87 16.88 6.91 6.04
CA LYS A 87 17.93 7.30 7.00
C LYS A 87 19.25 6.55 6.79
N ALA A 88 19.18 5.25 6.43
CA ALA A 88 20.36 4.43 6.16
C ALA A 88 21.04 4.79 4.84
N MET A 89 20.25 5.04 3.79
CA MET A 89 20.76 5.33 2.45
C MET A 89 21.17 6.79 2.25
N LYS A 90 20.45 7.74 2.84
CA LYS A 90 20.65 9.18 2.72
C LYS A 90 20.85 9.64 1.27
N PRO A 91 19.93 9.28 0.33
CA PRO A 91 20.05 9.75 -1.04
C PRO A 91 19.98 11.27 -1.07
N LYS A 92 20.87 11.91 -1.81
CA LYS A 92 20.87 13.38 -1.99
C LYS A 92 19.75 13.81 -2.93
N LYS A 93 19.48 12.99 -3.94
CA LYS A 93 18.45 13.26 -4.95
C LYS A 93 17.65 11.98 -5.21
N THR A 94 16.32 12.07 -5.08
CA THR A 94 15.41 10.94 -5.22
C THR A 94 14.33 11.23 -6.25
N LEU A 95 14.09 10.30 -7.18
CA LEU A 95 12.98 10.33 -8.12
C LEU A 95 11.83 9.46 -7.60
N ILE A 96 10.64 10.05 -7.44
CA ILE A 96 9.41 9.33 -7.07
C ILE A 96 8.52 9.22 -8.30
N VAL A 97 8.11 8.01 -8.67
CA VAL A 97 7.06 7.79 -9.68
C VAL A 97 5.70 8.11 -9.04
N ALA A 98 5.00 9.11 -9.54
CA ALA A 98 3.81 9.70 -8.92
C ALA A 98 2.62 9.75 -9.91
N PRO A 99 1.34 9.72 -9.41
CA PRO A 99 0.96 9.90 -8.01
C PRO A 99 1.36 8.71 -7.14
N ALA A 100 1.75 8.97 -5.88
CA ALA A 100 2.23 7.94 -4.96
C ALA A 100 1.92 8.28 -3.49
N PHE A 101 2.20 7.35 -2.60
CA PHE A 101 1.97 7.48 -1.16
C PHE A 101 2.77 8.62 -0.54
N ALA A 102 2.12 9.48 0.22
CA ALA A 102 2.71 10.73 0.73
C ALA A 102 3.89 10.52 1.69
N GLU A 103 3.97 9.35 2.34
CA GLU A 103 5.04 9.06 3.31
C GLU A 103 6.43 8.96 2.66
N TYR A 104 6.52 8.69 1.34
CA TYR A 104 7.83 8.73 0.67
C TYR A 104 8.46 10.13 0.76
N LYS A 105 7.67 11.15 0.41
CA LYS A 105 8.12 12.54 0.54
C LYS A 105 8.47 12.86 1.99
N ARG A 106 7.62 12.48 2.95
CA ARG A 106 7.85 12.76 4.38
C ARG A 106 9.14 12.11 4.89
N ALA A 107 9.41 10.86 4.50
CA ALA A 107 10.64 10.18 4.89
C ALA A 107 11.88 10.86 4.28
N LEU A 108 11.81 11.28 3.00
CA LEU A 108 12.88 11.99 2.31
C LEU A 108 13.11 13.39 2.86
N ASP A 109 12.05 14.11 3.25
CA ASP A 109 12.16 15.43 3.90
C ASP A 109 12.99 15.34 5.21
N THR A 110 12.93 14.23 5.96
CA THR A 110 13.71 14.06 7.21
C THR A 110 15.21 13.95 7.01
N ILE A 111 15.64 13.69 5.77
CA ILE A 111 17.04 13.58 5.39
C ILE A 111 17.47 14.64 4.38
N GLU A 112 16.61 15.64 4.12
CA GLU A 112 16.85 16.77 3.22
C GLU A 112 17.19 16.33 1.78
N SER A 113 16.59 15.23 1.29
CA SER A 113 16.77 14.77 -0.09
C SER A 113 16.06 15.71 -1.07
N GLU A 114 16.72 16.10 -2.16
CA GLU A 114 16.06 16.74 -3.30
C GLU A 114 15.10 15.75 -3.96
N ILE A 115 13.82 16.14 -4.09
CA ILE A 115 12.78 15.24 -4.61
C ILE A 115 12.39 15.68 -6.02
N LEU A 116 12.55 14.74 -6.95
CA LEU A 116 12.04 14.82 -8.29
C LEU A 116 10.82 13.92 -8.43
N TYR A 117 9.92 14.24 -9.36
CA TYR A 117 8.74 13.43 -9.64
C TYR A 117 8.68 13.06 -11.13
N TYR A 118 8.39 11.78 -11.40
CA TYR A 118 8.04 11.31 -12.74
C TYR A 118 6.53 11.04 -12.80
N PRO A 119 5.76 11.65 -13.72
CA PRO A 119 4.31 11.51 -13.75
C PRO A 119 3.87 10.18 -14.38
N LEU A 120 2.97 9.47 -13.70
CA LEU A 120 2.08 8.53 -14.37
C LEU A 120 0.97 9.36 -15.05
N LEU A 121 0.65 9.05 -16.29
CA LEU A 121 -0.28 9.82 -17.10
C LEU A 121 -1.64 9.15 -17.20
N GLU A 122 -2.72 9.96 -17.13
CA GLU A 122 -4.10 9.49 -17.28
C GLU A 122 -4.33 8.85 -18.67
N GLU A 123 -3.74 9.39 -19.70
CA GLU A 123 -3.83 8.90 -21.08
C GLU A 123 -3.30 7.47 -21.24
N ASN A 124 -2.33 7.08 -20.39
CA ASN A 124 -1.82 5.72 -20.28
C ASN A 124 -2.57 4.89 -19.21
N SER A 125 -3.76 5.35 -18.79
CA SER A 125 -4.53 4.73 -17.69
C SER A 125 -3.69 4.53 -16.43
N TRP A 126 -2.82 5.49 -16.13
CA TRP A 126 -1.91 5.51 -14.98
C TRP A 126 -0.85 4.40 -14.97
N ASN A 127 -0.63 3.70 -16.09
CA ASN A 127 0.45 2.73 -16.23
C ASN A 127 1.76 3.43 -16.58
N LEU A 128 2.87 2.92 -16.03
CA LEU A 128 4.19 3.41 -16.35
C LEU A 128 4.58 2.98 -17.78
N ASP A 129 4.87 3.96 -18.63
CA ASP A 129 5.59 3.73 -19.88
C ASP A 129 7.08 3.60 -19.56
N VAL A 130 7.56 2.35 -19.51
CA VAL A 130 8.92 2.05 -19.07
C VAL A 130 9.98 2.59 -20.02
N GLU A 131 9.75 2.52 -21.34
CA GLU A 131 10.74 3.00 -22.30
C GLU A 131 10.86 4.53 -22.24
N ASN A 132 9.74 5.25 -22.13
CA ASN A 132 9.78 6.70 -21.94
C ASN A 132 10.39 7.09 -20.60
N PHE A 133 10.06 6.37 -19.52
CA PHE A 133 10.63 6.57 -18.19
C PHE A 133 12.18 6.45 -18.22
N LEU A 134 12.70 5.39 -18.83
CA LEU A 134 14.14 5.15 -18.90
C LEU A 134 14.86 6.18 -19.79
N LYS A 135 14.21 6.66 -20.84
CA LYS A 135 14.75 7.72 -21.71
C LYS A 135 14.82 9.06 -20.99
N GLU A 136 13.82 9.39 -20.19
CA GLU A 136 13.71 10.67 -19.46
C GLU A 136 14.33 10.62 -18.06
N LEU A 137 14.90 9.48 -17.65
CA LEU A 137 15.45 9.26 -16.32
C LEU A 137 16.50 10.31 -15.95
N PRO A 138 16.25 11.20 -14.97
CA PRO A 138 17.20 12.22 -14.55
C PRO A 138 18.35 11.60 -13.75
N GLN A 139 19.41 12.36 -13.56
CA GLN A 139 20.44 11.99 -12.60
C GLN A 139 19.88 12.06 -11.17
N CYS A 140 19.91 10.91 -10.47
CA CYS A 140 19.46 10.78 -9.07
C CYS A 140 20.21 9.63 -8.40
N ASP A 141 20.06 9.49 -7.08
CA ASP A 141 20.70 8.42 -6.30
C ASP A 141 19.72 7.26 -6.04
N LEU A 142 18.41 7.56 -6.00
CA LEU A 142 17.36 6.63 -5.68
C LEU A 142 16.13 6.86 -6.56
N VAL A 143 15.53 5.77 -7.02
CA VAL A 143 14.18 5.74 -7.61
C VAL A 143 13.24 5.05 -6.63
N VAL A 144 12.06 5.64 -6.39
CA VAL A 144 11.00 5.08 -5.55
C VAL A 144 9.80 4.72 -6.44
N ILE A 145 9.40 3.46 -6.41
CA ILE A 145 8.25 2.92 -7.14
C ILE A 145 7.31 2.22 -6.15
N CYS A 146 6.02 2.57 -6.19
CA CYS A 146 4.97 1.81 -5.51
C CYS A 146 4.38 0.80 -6.50
N ASN A 147 4.50 -0.49 -6.23
CA ASN A 147 4.07 -1.55 -7.14
C ASN A 147 3.43 -2.74 -6.41
N PRO A 148 2.10 -2.87 -6.44
CA PRO A 148 1.10 -2.05 -7.13
C PRO A 148 0.99 -0.61 -6.61
N ASN A 149 0.66 0.32 -7.51
CA ASN A 149 0.65 1.74 -7.19
C ASN A 149 -0.59 2.15 -6.36
N ASN A 150 -0.35 2.91 -5.32
CA ASN A 150 -1.37 3.63 -4.57
C ASN A 150 -1.23 5.14 -4.85
N PRO A 151 -2.20 5.81 -5.51
CA PRO A 151 -3.64 5.51 -5.48
C PRO A 151 -4.22 4.88 -6.76
N THR A 152 -3.44 4.60 -7.81
CA THR A 152 -3.99 4.28 -9.14
C THR A 152 -4.43 2.82 -9.30
N GLY A 153 -3.85 1.90 -8.50
CA GLY A 153 -4.08 0.46 -8.64
C GLY A 153 -3.35 -0.16 -9.85
N SER A 154 -2.53 0.62 -10.58
CA SER A 154 -1.71 0.11 -11.67
C SER A 154 -0.61 -0.80 -11.16
N PHE A 155 -0.17 -1.71 -12.02
CA PHE A 155 0.85 -2.71 -11.68
C PHE A 155 1.90 -2.81 -12.80
N ILE A 156 3.15 -2.89 -12.42
CA ILE A 156 4.30 -3.05 -13.31
C ILE A 156 4.74 -4.52 -13.22
N PRO A 157 4.60 -5.33 -14.28
CA PRO A 157 5.04 -6.73 -14.30
C PRO A 157 6.54 -6.89 -14.02
N LEU A 158 6.91 -8.06 -13.47
CA LEU A 158 8.29 -8.36 -13.05
C LEU A 158 9.32 -8.12 -14.18
N GLU A 159 9.02 -8.53 -15.40
CA GLU A 159 9.90 -8.33 -16.58
C GLU A 159 10.24 -6.85 -16.81
N LYS A 160 9.25 -5.95 -16.57
CA LYS A 160 9.46 -4.51 -16.68
C LYS A 160 10.25 -3.95 -15.50
N ILE A 161 10.04 -4.49 -14.30
CA ILE A 161 10.86 -4.13 -13.11
C ILE A 161 12.32 -4.57 -13.34
N GLU A 162 12.55 -5.75 -13.90
CA GLU A 162 13.89 -6.22 -14.26
C GLU A 162 14.57 -5.28 -15.26
N ARG A 163 13.83 -4.87 -16.30
CA ARG A 163 14.29 -3.88 -17.29
C ARG A 163 14.69 -2.56 -16.64
N ILE A 164 13.83 -2.03 -15.74
CA ILE A 164 14.10 -0.80 -14.98
C ILE A 164 15.37 -0.99 -14.13
N ASN A 165 15.40 -2.04 -13.31
CA ASN A 165 16.52 -2.30 -12.41
C ASN A 165 17.85 -2.41 -13.15
N SER A 166 17.89 -3.13 -14.28
CA SER A 166 19.10 -3.31 -15.08
C SER A 166 19.65 -1.98 -15.59
N GLU A 167 18.78 -1.04 -15.97
CA GLU A 167 19.23 0.28 -16.43
C GLU A 167 19.67 1.18 -15.26
N LEU A 168 18.96 1.13 -14.11
CA LEU A 168 19.33 1.86 -12.91
C LEU A 168 20.68 1.40 -12.36
N GLU A 169 20.92 0.10 -12.34
CA GLU A 169 22.18 -0.49 -11.86
C GLU A 169 23.38 -0.02 -12.70
N LYS A 170 23.25 0.02 -14.04
CA LYS A 170 24.28 0.59 -14.94
C LYS A 170 24.63 2.05 -14.63
N ARG A 171 23.65 2.80 -14.14
CA ARG A 171 23.80 4.22 -13.78
C ARG A 171 24.18 4.43 -12.32
N GLY A 172 24.32 3.36 -11.52
CA GLY A 172 24.59 3.43 -10.08
C GLY A 172 23.44 3.97 -9.25
N ILE A 173 22.19 3.90 -9.76
CA ILE A 173 20.98 4.39 -9.12
C ILE A 173 20.30 3.24 -8.38
N LYS A 174 20.00 3.41 -7.09
CA LYS A 174 19.29 2.41 -6.29
C LYS A 174 17.78 2.44 -6.54
N LEU A 175 17.12 1.30 -6.33
CA LEU A 175 15.68 1.14 -6.51
C LEU A 175 15.00 0.71 -5.20
N PHE A 176 14.04 1.52 -4.75
CA PHE A 176 13.13 1.19 -3.65
C PHE A 176 11.76 0.84 -4.23
N ILE A 177 11.25 -0.34 -3.92
CA ILE A 177 9.93 -0.82 -4.36
C ILE A 177 9.04 -1.04 -3.14
N ASP A 178 7.89 -0.38 -3.11
CA ASP A 178 6.84 -0.62 -2.13
C ASP A 178 5.86 -1.65 -2.68
N GLU A 179 5.92 -2.86 -2.15
CA GLU A 179 5.04 -3.99 -2.46
C GLU A 179 3.96 -4.20 -1.38
N ALA A 180 3.52 -3.15 -0.66
CA ALA A 180 2.53 -3.28 0.43
C ALA A 180 1.16 -3.80 -0.02
N PHE A 181 0.90 -3.93 -1.31
CA PHE A 181 -0.34 -4.45 -1.90
C PHE A 181 -0.11 -5.62 -2.86
N ILE A 182 1.10 -6.17 -2.92
CA ILE A 182 1.44 -7.17 -3.93
C ILE A 182 0.59 -8.45 -3.80
N GLU A 183 0.26 -8.88 -2.57
CA GLU A 183 -0.52 -10.08 -2.31
C GLU A 183 -1.96 -10.03 -2.90
N PHE A 184 -2.45 -8.85 -3.33
CA PHE A 184 -3.73 -8.72 -4.04
C PHE A 184 -3.63 -8.92 -5.55
N VAL A 185 -2.41 -9.00 -6.10
CA VAL A 185 -2.16 -9.27 -7.51
C VAL A 185 -2.28 -10.77 -7.76
N GLU A 186 -2.94 -11.13 -8.84
CA GLU A 186 -3.02 -12.53 -9.28
C GLU A 186 -1.63 -13.06 -9.60
N ASP A 187 -1.31 -14.26 -9.13
CA ASP A 187 0.00 -14.91 -9.31
C ASP A 187 1.20 -14.07 -8.79
N TRP A 188 0.97 -13.35 -7.70
CA TRP A 188 1.93 -12.38 -7.16
C TRP A 188 3.29 -12.99 -6.79
N GLU A 189 3.32 -14.28 -6.41
CA GLU A 189 4.56 -15.00 -6.09
C GLU A 189 5.53 -15.04 -7.28
N ASN A 190 5.00 -15.05 -8.51
CA ASN A 190 5.78 -15.00 -9.74
C ASN A 190 5.99 -13.57 -10.28
N GLN A 191 5.44 -12.56 -9.60
CA GLN A 191 5.49 -11.16 -10.02
C GLN A 191 6.28 -10.25 -9.08
N THR A 192 6.67 -10.74 -7.92
CA THR A 192 7.42 -9.94 -6.94
C THR A 192 8.86 -9.67 -7.37
N ALA A 193 9.33 -8.45 -7.13
CA ALA A 193 10.73 -8.06 -7.38
C ALA A 193 11.77 -8.84 -6.55
N ILE A 194 11.33 -9.58 -5.52
CA ILE A 194 12.19 -10.47 -4.71
C ILE A 194 12.89 -11.52 -5.61
N LEU A 195 12.23 -11.98 -6.66
CA LEU A 195 12.74 -13.00 -7.57
C LEU A 195 14.01 -12.56 -8.32
N LEU A 196 14.21 -11.26 -8.48
CA LEU A 196 15.41 -10.72 -9.14
C LEU A 196 16.68 -10.87 -8.29
N LYS A 197 16.57 -11.06 -6.98
CA LYS A 197 17.68 -11.21 -6.03
C LYS A 197 18.78 -10.14 -6.19
N SER A 198 18.40 -8.94 -6.62
CA SER A 198 19.34 -7.85 -6.91
C SER A 198 19.74 -7.12 -5.64
N LYS A 199 21.04 -6.84 -5.49
CA LYS A 199 21.58 -5.95 -4.45
C LYS A 199 21.21 -4.47 -4.68
N ASN A 200 20.69 -4.15 -5.86
CA ASN A 200 20.31 -2.80 -6.21
C ASN A 200 18.90 -2.45 -5.72
N ILE A 201 18.10 -3.47 -5.36
CA ILE A 201 16.69 -3.31 -4.97
C ILE A 201 16.53 -3.44 -3.46
N PHE A 202 15.73 -2.54 -2.88
CA PHE A 202 15.13 -2.69 -1.57
C PHE A 202 13.61 -2.82 -1.74
N ILE A 203 13.02 -3.86 -1.16
CA ILE A 203 11.59 -4.14 -1.24
C ILE A 203 10.96 -3.96 0.13
N MET A 204 9.89 -3.18 0.21
CA MET A 204 9.12 -2.97 1.44
C MET A 204 7.77 -3.67 1.33
N ARG A 205 7.34 -4.36 2.39
CA ARG A 205 6.05 -5.03 2.48
C ARG A 205 5.32 -4.74 3.79
N ALA A 206 4.00 -4.92 3.78
CA ALA A 206 3.12 -4.66 4.91
C ALA A 206 2.08 -5.77 5.06
N LEU A 207 2.00 -6.42 6.20
CA LEU A 207 0.95 -7.40 6.50
C LEU A 207 -0.41 -6.76 6.82
N THR A 208 -0.45 -5.44 6.99
CA THR A 208 -1.60 -4.70 7.52
C THR A 208 -2.83 -4.68 6.62
N LYS A 209 -2.65 -4.82 5.30
CA LYS A 209 -3.74 -4.67 4.31
C LYS A 209 -4.39 -5.99 3.97
N PHE A 210 -3.59 -6.95 3.54
CA PHE A 210 -4.04 -8.26 3.14
C PHE A 210 -4.65 -9.04 4.32
N PHE A 211 -4.01 -9.02 5.49
CA PHE A 211 -4.46 -9.71 6.69
C PHE A 211 -5.36 -8.86 7.61
N ALA A 212 -5.83 -7.70 7.17
CA ALA A 212 -6.76 -6.84 7.90
C ALA A 212 -6.33 -6.48 9.35
N VAL A 213 -5.05 -6.28 9.59
CA VAL A 213 -4.48 -5.97 10.92
C VAL A 213 -3.72 -4.64 10.98
N PRO A 214 -4.32 -3.52 10.54
CA PRO A 214 -3.61 -2.24 10.53
C PRO A 214 -3.18 -1.77 11.95
N GLY A 215 -3.93 -2.17 12.97
CA GLY A 215 -3.65 -1.83 14.37
C GLY A 215 -2.48 -2.61 14.99
N VAL A 216 -2.12 -3.76 14.43
CA VAL A 216 -1.01 -4.60 14.92
C VAL A 216 0.36 -4.00 14.59
N ARG A 217 0.46 -3.25 13.49
CA ARG A 217 1.68 -2.56 13.06
C ARG A 217 2.85 -3.50 12.76
N LEU A 218 2.73 -4.34 11.73
CA LEU A 218 3.82 -5.16 11.23
C LEU A 218 4.11 -4.86 9.75
N GLY A 219 5.37 -4.57 9.45
CA GLY A 219 5.93 -4.46 8.12
C GLY A 219 7.36 -4.97 8.10
N TYR A 220 7.88 -5.19 6.91
CA TYR A 220 9.25 -5.68 6.75
C TYR A 220 9.88 -5.19 5.46
N GLY A 221 11.21 -5.18 5.44
CA GLY A 221 12.01 -4.92 4.26
C GLY A 221 12.80 -6.15 3.85
N ILE A 222 13.05 -6.28 2.54
CA ILE A 222 13.86 -7.34 1.94
C ILE A 222 14.91 -6.70 1.04
N THR A 223 16.16 -7.10 1.21
CA THR A 223 17.24 -6.75 0.28
C THR A 223 18.35 -7.81 0.31
N PHE A 224 19.09 -7.91 -0.79
CA PHE A 224 20.26 -8.75 -0.90
C PHE A 224 21.57 -7.97 -0.68
N ASP A 225 21.47 -6.69 -0.31
CA ASP A 225 22.60 -5.83 0.08
C ASP A 225 22.76 -5.84 1.61
N SER A 226 23.71 -6.63 2.12
CA SER A 226 23.95 -6.78 3.56
C SER A 226 24.41 -5.47 4.23
N GLU A 227 25.04 -4.56 3.50
CA GLU A 227 25.49 -3.29 4.06
C GLU A 227 24.29 -2.34 4.33
N VAL A 228 23.28 -2.38 3.46
CA VAL A 228 22.03 -1.65 3.68
C VAL A 228 21.34 -2.15 4.95
N LEU A 229 21.23 -3.48 5.11
CA LEU A 229 20.62 -4.08 6.31
C LEU A 229 21.38 -3.71 7.60
N LYS A 230 22.70 -3.84 7.61
CA LYS A 230 23.51 -3.45 8.78
C LYS A 230 23.31 -2.00 9.17
N LYS A 231 23.24 -1.10 8.18
CA LYS A 231 22.97 0.32 8.44
C LYS A 231 21.56 0.53 9.01
N MET A 232 20.55 -0.13 8.43
CA MET A 232 19.17 -0.04 8.94
C MET A 232 19.08 -0.54 10.40
N GLU A 233 19.65 -1.70 10.69
CA GLU A 233 19.67 -2.25 12.06
C GLU A 233 20.40 -1.32 13.05
N SER A 234 21.43 -0.60 12.62
CA SER A 234 22.12 0.37 13.49
C SER A 234 21.29 1.61 13.87
N TYR A 235 20.24 1.89 13.12
CA TYR A 235 19.32 3.00 13.36
C TYR A 235 17.99 2.57 13.96
N LYS A 236 17.73 1.27 13.99
CA LYS A 236 16.48 0.72 14.49
C LYS A 236 16.40 0.81 16.01
N GLU A 237 15.25 1.27 16.49
CA GLU A 237 14.99 1.26 17.93
C GLU A 237 14.82 -0.19 18.42
N PRO A 238 15.46 -0.58 19.55
CA PRO A 238 15.24 -1.90 20.12
C PRO A 238 13.76 -2.08 20.50
N TRP A 239 13.24 -3.30 20.35
CA TRP A 239 11.86 -3.67 20.66
C TRP A 239 10.77 -2.86 19.91
N SER A 240 11.09 -2.28 18.75
CA SER A 240 10.13 -1.47 17.99
C SER A 240 8.92 -2.29 17.49
N VAL A 241 9.09 -3.59 17.23
CA VAL A 241 8.01 -4.50 16.88
C VAL A 241 7.43 -5.13 18.14
N ASN A 242 6.15 -4.94 18.38
CA ASN A 242 5.48 -5.43 19.58
C ASN A 242 5.21 -6.95 19.52
N SER A 243 4.98 -7.57 20.68
CA SER A 243 4.79 -9.03 20.80
C SER A 243 3.58 -9.56 20.00
N PHE A 244 2.50 -8.80 19.85
CA PHE A 244 1.38 -9.23 19.01
C PHE A 244 1.69 -9.14 17.53
N ALA A 245 2.51 -8.18 17.11
CA ALA A 245 2.99 -8.10 15.73
C ALA A 245 3.92 -9.29 15.41
N GLU A 246 4.79 -9.65 16.33
CA GLU A 246 5.62 -10.87 16.22
C GLU A 246 4.74 -12.12 16.07
N LEU A 247 3.74 -12.28 16.95
CA LEU A 247 2.78 -13.37 16.91
C LEU A 247 2.01 -13.40 15.58
N ALA A 248 1.61 -12.25 15.07
CA ALA A 248 0.90 -12.11 13.80
C ALA A 248 1.73 -12.67 12.62
N GLY A 249 3.00 -12.28 12.51
CA GLY A 249 3.89 -12.77 11.47
C GLY A 249 4.13 -14.28 11.53
N LYS A 250 4.15 -14.86 12.75
CA LYS A 250 4.30 -16.30 12.95
C LYS A 250 3.02 -17.11 12.63
N THR A 251 1.85 -16.47 12.66
CA THR A 251 0.56 -17.16 12.53
C THR A 251 -0.10 -16.92 11.16
N MET A 252 -0.23 -15.67 10.75
CA MET A 252 -1.05 -15.30 9.59
C MET A 252 -0.42 -15.70 8.26
N LEU A 253 0.90 -15.67 8.15
CA LEU A 253 1.62 -16.06 6.92
C LEU A 253 1.39 -17.52 6.51
N TRP A 254 0.89 -18.35 7.43
CA TRP A 254 0.63 -19.79 7.25
C TRP A 254 -0.86 -20.14 7.30
N ASP A 255 -1.73 -19.15 7.30
CA ASP A 255 -3.17 -19.35 7.25
C ASP A 255 -3.66 -19.49 5.79
N SER A 256 -3.42 -20.65 5.18
CA SER A 256 -3.75 -20.92 3.78
C SER A 256 -5.22 -20.69 3.47
N GLU A 257 -6.14 -21.04 4.40
CA GLU A 257 -7.57 -20.85 4.22
C GLU A 257 -7.93 -19.35 4.09
N TYR A 258 -7.34 -18.50 4.93
CA TYR A 258 -7.53 -17.06 4.85
C TYR A 258 -6.94 -16.48 3.55
N ILE A 259 -5.75 -16.94 3.17
CA ILE A 259 -5.05 -16.51 1.95
C ILE A 259 -5.91 -16.86 0.72
N GLU A 260 -6.27 -18.13 0.54
CA GLU A 260 -7.08 -18.62 -0.58
C GLU A 260 -8.45 -17.91 -0.65
N THR A 261 -9.11 -17.70 0.51
CA THR A 261 -10.39 -16.99 0.56
C THR A 261 -10.23 -15.51 0.15
N THR A 262 -9.13 -14.87 0.55
CA THR A 262 -8.83 -13.49 0.16
C THR A 262 -8.56 -13.37 -1.33
N GLU A 263 -7.77 -14.27 -1.91
CA GLU A 263 -7.43 -14.29 -3.34
C GLU A 263 -8.69 -14.50 -4.19
N LYS A 264 -9.54 -15.46 -3.82
CA LYS A 264 -10.81 -15.68 -4.48
C LYS A 264 -11.71 -14.45 -4.41
N TRP A 265 -11.89 -13.89 -3.20
CA TRP A 265 -12.68 -12.69 -3.01
C TRP A 265 -12.21 -11.55 -3.91
N ILE A 266 -10.93 -11.21 -3.88
CA ILE A 266 -10.43 -10.04 -4.63
C ILE A 266 -10.49 -10.24 -6.14
N THR A 267 -10.25 -11.44 -6.63
CA THR A 267 -10.33 -11.77 -8.05
C THR A 267 -11.75 -11.55 -8.60
N GLU A 268 -12.76 -11.98 -7.84
CA GLU A 268 -14.18 -11.81 -8.21
C GLU A 268 -14.64 -10.36 -8.03
N GLU A 269 -14.33 -9.75 -6.88
CA GLU A 269 -14.88 -8.45 -6.52
C GLU A 269 -14.28 -7.28 -7.31
N LYS A 270 -12.98 -7.28 -7.60
CA LYS A 270 -12.38 -6.19 -8.38
C LYS A 270 -12.96 -6.10 -9.80
N LYS A 271 -13.24 -7.24 -10.43
CA LYS A 271 -13.88 -7.30 -11.74
C LYS A 271 -15.31 -6.77 -11.68
N TRP A 272 -16.11 -7.31 -10.75
CA TRP A 272 -17.50 -6.89 -10.57
C TRP A 272 -17.61 -5.41 -10.21
N PHE A 273 -16.79 -4.92 -9.28
CA PHE A 273 -16.81 -3.51 -8.86
C PHE A 273 -16.48 -2.58 -10.03
N PHE A 274 -15.49 -2.94 -10.83
CA PHE A 274 -15.15 -2.17 -12.03
C PHE A 274 -16.31 -2.14 -13.03
N GLU A 275 -16.91 -3.28 -13.35
CA GLU A 275 -18.04 -3.38 -14.30
C GLU A 275 -19.26 -2.58 -13.82
N GLU A 276 -19.64 -2.65 -12.56
CA GLU A 276 -20.76 -1.91 -12.01
C GLU A 276 -20.50 -0.41 -11.93
N SER A 277 -19.29 -0.03 -11.53
CA SER A 277 -18.93 1.39 -11.45
C SER A 277 -18.93 2.10 -12.81
N GLN A 278 -18.67 1.37 -13.90
CA GLN A 278 -18.75 1.93 -15.27
C GLN A 278 -20.19 2.34 -15.68
N LYS A 279 -21.22 1.83 -15.00
CA LYS A 279 -22.62 2.17 -15.27
C LYS A 279 -23.05 3.50 -14.65
N ILE A 280 -22.24 4.06 -13.75
CA ILE A 280 -22.53 5.32 -13.07
C ILE A 280 -22.15 6.49 -13.99
N GLU A 281 -23.12 7.35 -14.27
CA GLU A 281 -22.89 8.56 -15.06
C GLU A 281 -22.00 9.58 -14.32
N ASN A 282 -21.27 10.37 -15.09
CA ASN A 282 -20.42 11.45 -14.61
C ASN A 282 -19.21 10.99 -13.75
N ILE A 283 -18.82 9.72 -13.84
CA ILE A 283 -17.55 9.23 -13.33
C ILE A 283 -16.80 8.43 -14.40
N ARG A 284 -15.50 8.25 -14.17
CA ARG A 284 -14.65 7.29 -14.88
C ARG A 284 -13.84 6.51 -13.87
N THR A 285 -14.03 5.20 -13.82
CA THR A 285 -13.26 4.29 -12.95
C THR A 285 -12.12 3.66 -13.75
N TYR A 286 -10.93 3.58 -13.17
CA TYR A 286 -9.77 2.93 -13.79
C TYR A 286 -9.67 1.48 -13.33
N LYS A 287 -9.19 0.59 -14.21
CA LYS A 287 -8.90 -0.81 -13.85
C LYS A 287 -7.85 -0.86 -12.75
N THR A 288 -7.97 -1.85 -11.87
CA THR A 288 -7.08 -2.02 -10.74
C THR A 288 -6.58 -3.45 -10.63
N ASN A 289 -5.39 -3.63 -10.04
CA ASN A 289 -4.83 -4.94 -9.70
C ASN A 289 -4.93 -5.24 -8.19
N VAL A 290 -5.54 -4.33 -7.41
CA VAL A 290 -5.58 -4.38 -5.94
C VAL A 290 -6.99 -4.20 -5.40
N ASN A 291 -7.14 -4.05 -4.09
CA ASN A 291 -8.42 -3.90 -3.39
C ASN A 291 -8.91 -2.44 -3.28
N PHE A 292 -8.61 -1.62 -4.24
CA PHE A 292 -9.16 -0.26 -4.38
C PHE A 292 -9.12 0.20 -5.84
N VAL A 293 -9.93 1.22 -6.17
CA VAL A 293 -9.99 1.85 -7.48
C VAL A 293 -9.79 3.35 -7.37
N LEU A 294 -9.11 3.93 -8.37
CA LEU A 294 -9.13 5.36 -8.62
C LEU A 294 -10.35 5.71 -9.47
N VAL A 295 -11.06 6.76 -9.08
CA VAL A 295 -12.26 7.25 -9.77
C VAL A 295 -12.08 8.72 -10.11
N LYS A 296 -12.26 9.08 -11.37
CA LYS A 296 -12.35 10.46 -11.85
C LYS A 296 -13.79 10.92 -11.78
N LEU A 297 -14.01 12.07 -11.18
CA LEU A 297 -15.30 12.77 -11.10
C LEU A 297 -15.39 13.75 -12.27
N LEU A 298 -16.45 13.68 -13.08
CA LEU A 298 -16.61 14.49 -14.29
C LEU A 298 -17.54 15.70 -14.08
N LYS A 299 -18.18 15.80 -12.89
CA LYS A 299 -19.19 16.81 -12.61
C LYS A 299 -18.93 17.60 -11.34
N TYR A 300 -18.53 16.95 -10.27
CA TYR A 300 -18.32 17.56 -8.95
C TYR A 300 -16.87 17.36 -8.51
N ASN A 301 -16.40 18.18 -7.58
CA ASN A 301 -15.09 18.00 -6.98
C ASN A 301 -15.12 16.95 -5.85
N SER A 302 -13.95 16.45 -5.49
CA SER A 302 -13.75 15.41 -4.49
C SER A 302 -14.23 15.80 -3.09
N SER A 303 -14.07 17.05 -2.71
CA SER A 303 -14.53 17.57 -1.41
C SER A 303 -16.03 17.51 -1.30
N TYR A 304 -16.78 17.98 -2.33
CA TYR A 304 -18.23 17.90 -2.39
C TYR A 304 -18.72 16.44 -2.36
N VAL A 305 -18.15 15.59 -3.21
CA VAL A 305 -18.55 14.18 -3.25
C VAL A 305 -18.28 13.51 -1.89
N ARG A 306 -17.12 13.76 -1.27
CA ARG A 306 -16.79 13.24 0.06
C ARG A 306 -17.81 13.69 1.12
N GLU A 307 -18.20 14.96 1.13
CA GLU A 307 -19.20 15.49 2.06
C GLU A 307 -20.55 14.79 1.87
N LYS A 308 -21.04 14.72 0.62
CA LYS A 308 -22.31 14.06 0.30
C LYS A 308 -22.32 12.55 0.54
N MET A 309 -21.18 11.89 0.39
CA MET A 309 -21.04 10.48 0.75
C MET A 309 -21.09 10.28 2.28
N ILE A 310 -20.50 11.19 3.06
CA ILE A 310 -20.57 11.16 4.53
C ILE A 310 -22.01 11.37 5.02
N GLU A 311 -22.85 12.17 4.36
CA GLU A 311 -24.28 12.29 4.65
C GLU A 311 -25.03 10.95 4.45
N LYS A 312 -24.48 10.02 3.68
CA LYS A 312 -24.98 8.66 3.41
C LYS A 312 -24.18 7.58 4.18
N ASP A 313 -23.51 7.97 5.25
CA ASP A 313 -22.69 7.11 6.11
C ASP A 313 -21.53 6.38 5.38
N VAL A 314 -21.04 6.94 4.28
CA VAL A 314 -19.91 6.40 3.52
C VAL A 314 -18.73 7.38 3.54
N VAL A 315 -17.56 6.88 3.95
CA VAL A 315 -16.32 7.67 3.93
C VAL A 315 -15.47 7.26 2.73
N VAL A 316 -15.23 8.18 1.81
CA VAL A 316 -14.37 7.98 0.64
C VAL A 316 -13.03 8.71 0.81
N ARG A 317 -11.99 8.28 0.09
CA ARG A 317 -10.69 8.96 0.11
C ARG A 317 -10.66 10.06 -0.96
N ASP A 318 -10.61 11.31 -0.52
CA ASP A 318 -10.29 12.44 -1.39
C ASP A 318 -8.83 12.30 -1.88
N ALA A 319 -8.64 12.13 -3.18
CA ALA A 319 -7.34 11.89 -3.78
C ALA A 319 -6.66 13.18 -4.32
N SER A 320 -7.25 14.35 -4.08
CA SER A 320 -6.73 15.63 -4.61
C SER A 320 -5.34 16.01 -4.13
N ASN A 321 -4.91 15.47 -2.99
CA ASN A 321 -3.60 15.76 -2.41
C ASN A 321 -2.47 14.82 -2.85
N PHE A 322 -2.74 13.88 -3.75
CA PHE A 322 -1.69 13.11 -4.39
C PHE A 322 -1.04 13.95 -5.50
N GLN A 323 0.29 13.90 -5.60
CA GLN A 323 1.03 14.59 -6.65
C GLN A 323 0.49 14.22 -8.04
N TYR A 324 0.22 15.18 -8.90
CA TYR A 324 -0.39 15.05 -10.23
C TYR A 324 -1.88 14.64 -10.26
N LEU A 325 -2.52 14.44 -9.11
CA LEU A 325 -3.97 14.41 -9.04
C LEU A 325 -4.52 15.78 -8.63
N ASN A 326 -5.82 15.99 -8.82
CA ASN A 326 -6.51 17.21 -8.46
C ASN A 326 -7.88 16.89 -7.83
N GLU A 327 -8.70 17.89 -7.62
CA GLU A 327 -10.04 17.77 -7.01
C GLU A 327 -11.03 16.92 -7.82
N SER A 328 -10.64 16.44 -9.00
CA SER A 328 -11.48 15.54 -9.81
C SER A 328 -11.30 14.07 -9.45
N TYR A 329 -10.54 13.72 -8.40
CA TYR A 329 -10.24 12.32 -8.12
C TYR A 329 -10.59 11.93 -6.69
N ILE A 330 -11.21 10.74 -6.57
CA ILE A 330 -11.38 10.02 -5.31
C ILE A 330 -10.82 8.60 -5.46
N ARG A 331 -10.47 7.98 -4.32
CA ARG A 331 -10.13 6.56 -4.27
C ARG A 331 -11.16 5.84 -3.41
N LEU A 332 -11.65 4.70 -3.88
CA LEU A 332 -12.59 3.83 -3.19
C LEU A 332 -11.93 2.47 -2.91
N ALA A 333 -12.01 1.99 -1.69
CA ALA A 333 -11.68 0.60 -1.38
C ALA A 333 -12.67 -0.35 -2.06
N ILE A 334 -12.27 -1.60 -2.27
CA ILE A 334 -13.16 -2.70 -2.64
C ILE A 334 -13.37 -3.53 -1.38
N LYS A 335 -14.62 -3.79 -1.02
CA LYS A 335 -15.02 -4.53 0.18
C LYS A 335 -15.82 -5.79 -0.21
N ASN A 336 -16.69 -6.29 0.70
CA ASN A 336 -17.61 -7.34 0.36
C ASN A 336 -18.74 -6.84 -0.58
N ARG A 337 -19.39 -7.76 -1.29
CA ARG A 337 -20.41 -7.47 -2.29
C ARG A 337 -21.53 -6.57 -1.77
N GLU A 338 -22.06 -6.86 -0.57
CA GLU A 338 -23.16 -6.09 0.02
C GLU A 338 -22.79 -4.62 0.22
N ASN A 339 -21.63 -4.37 0.81
CA ASN A 339 -21.15 -3.00 1.05
C ASN A 339 -20.75 -2.30 -0.26
N ASN A 340 -20.21 -3.03 -1.23
CA ASN A 340 -19.89 -2.49 -2.55
C ASN A 340 -21.13 -2.00 -3.28
N ILE A 341 -22.25 -2.76 -3.22
CA ILE A 341 -23.55 -2.33 -3.77
C ILE A 341 -24.02 -1.04 -3.10
N LYS A 342 -23.97 -0.96 -1.77
CA LYS A 342 -24.38 0.25 -1.02
C LYS A 342 -23.57 1.48 -1.42
N VAL A 343 -22.26 1.33 -1.54
CA VAL A 343 -21.35 2.44 -1.89
C VAL A 343 -21.57 2.92 -3.32
N LEU A 344 -21.66 1.99 -4.29
CA LEU A 344 -21.91 2.38 -5.68
C LEU A 344 -23.27 3.06 -5.85
N LYS A 345 -24.32 2.57 -5.16
CA LYS A 345 -25.63 3.22 -5.15
C LYS A 345 -25.56 4.62 -4.55
N ALA A 346 -24.88 4.78 -3.41
CA ALA A 346 -24.70 6.10 -2.78
C ALA A 346 -23.96 7.06 -3.70
N LEU A 347 -22.90 6.59 -4.36
CA LEU A 347 -22.14 7.40 -5.32
C LEU A 347 -22.99 7.79 -6.53
N GLU A 348 -23.76 6.86 -7.09
CA GLU A 348 -24.67 7.12 -8.20
C GLU A 348 -25.69 8.21 -7.85
N GLU A 349 -26.33 8.13 -6.67
CA GLU A 349 -27.26 9.14 -6.19
C GLU A 349 -26.59 10.52 -6.05
N VAL A 350 -25.38 10.59 -5.48
CA VAL A 350 -24.61 11.84 -5.35
C VAL A 350 -24.28 12.42 -6.73
N MET A 351 -23.88 11.59 -7.70
CA MET A 351 -23.49 12.06 -9.04
C MET A 351 -24.69 12.47 -9.90
N ARG A 352 -25.88 11.90 -9.66
CA ARG A 352 -27.14 12.30 -10.33
C ARG A 352 -27.74 13.58 -9.79
N TRP A 353 -27.41 13.99 -8.56
CA TRP A 353 -28.03 15.15 -7.92
C TRP A 353 -27.93 16.40 -8.82
N LYS A 354 -29.09 16.92 -9.24
CA LYS A 354 -29.18 18.22 -9.88
C LYS A 354 -29.24 19.27 -8.79
N HIS A 355 -28.30 20.21 -8.74
CA HIS A 355 -28.56 21.43 -8.01
C HIS A 355 -29.82 22.06 -8.64
N LEU A 356 -30.92 22.08 -7.90
CA LEU A 356 -32.02 23.00 -8.18
C LEU A 356 -31.42 24.40 -7.97
N CYS A 357 -31.10 25.07 -9.09
CA CYS A 357 -30.78 26.50 -9.09
C CYS A 357 -31.99 27.29 -8.61
#